data_b927cdb70d1bce9427cae191f8ea816c
#
_entry.id   b927cdb70d1bce9427cae191f8ea816c
#
_cell.length_a   1.000
_cell.length_b   1.000
_cell.length_c   1.000
_cell.angle_alpha   90.00
_cell.angle_beta   90.00
_cell.angle_gamma   90.00
#
_symmetry.space_group_name_H-M   'P 1'
#
loop_
_entity.id
_entity.type
_entity.pdbx_description
1 polymer ?
#
loop_
_entity_poly.entity_id
_entity_poly.type
_entity_poly.pdbx_seq_one_letter_code
_entity_poly.pdbx_strand_id
1 'polypeptide(L)'
;MFRFTTAGESHGPALVAIVEGLPAGLPIDVEQINHELWRRQQGYGRGARMKIEQDRVEIMSGVRHGLALGSPLALMIENKDWENWNAVMAVEPTELAPEKSRRVKRPRPGHADLAGGLKYDARDLRNVLERASARETAARVACGALAKQLLESFGAQIRSHVIQLGGVPAKPLELKFEQIAAIPEEAPLNCGDGEAQREMMELIDQKKAAGDTLGGIFEVVARGVTPGLGSHTSWDQKLDGRLAQAIMSIHAVKAVAIGAGLEASSLPGSEVHDEISYNDETKEFIRDTNRAGGLEGGVTNGEEIRVRGHLKPISTLRRALRSVDIDTKQEERAAFERSDITVVPAAGVIGEAMVALVLAEAMREKFGGDSLGEMKRNFEGYREQLRGY
;
A
#
# COMPACT_ATOMS: atom_id res chain seq x y z
N MET A 1 -7.31 18.41 -9.15
CA MET A 1 -6.22 17.72 -8.38
C MET A 1 -6.87 16.54 -7.65
N PHE A 2 -6.32 15.34 -7.79
CA PHE A 2 -6.73 14.16 -7.03
C PHE A 2 -5.91 14.09 -5.75
N ARG A 3 -6.54 13.94 -4.59
CA ARG A 3 -5.85 13.85 -3.29
C ARG A 3 -6.68 13.09 -2.27
N PHE A 4 -6.03 12.60 -1.22
CA PHE A 4 -6.71 11.95 -0.11
C PHE A 4 -6.08 12.34 1.23
N THR A 5 -6.88 12.26 2.29
CA THR A 5 -6.43 12.44 3.67
C THR A 5 -7.05 11.36 4.53
N THR A 6 -6.28 10.83 5.49
CA THR A 6 -6.74 9.81 6.43
C THR A 6 -6.62 10.31 7.88
N ALA A 7 -7.57 9.93 8.72
CA ALA A 7 -7.58 10.21 10.16
C ALA A 7 -8.00 8.98 10.95
N GLY A 8 -7.86 9.02 12.26
CA GLY A 8 -8.25 7.96 13.19
C GLY A 8 -7.07 7.20 13.77
N GLU A 9 -7.29 6.65 14.95
CA GLU A 9 -6.37 5.87 15.76
C GLU A 9 -6.68 4.38 15.68
N SER A 10 -5.69 3.54 15.98
CA SER A 10 -5.82 2.08 15.89
C SER A 10 -6.93 1.51 16.76
N HIS A 11 -7.13 2.10 17.94
CA HIS A 11 -8.17 1.71 18.90
C HIS A 11 -9.16 2.85 19.18
N GLY A 12 -9.20 3.88 18.31
CA GLY A 12 -10.26 4.89 18.30
C GLY A 12 -11.57 4.32 17.72
N PRO A 13 -12.66 5.11 17.67
CA PRO A 13 -13.98 4.63 17.21
C PRO A 13 -13.98 4.19 15.75
N ALA A 14 -13.25 4.87 14.89
CA ALA A 14 -13.21 4.58 13.46
C ALA A 14 -11.95 5.13 12.81
N LEU A 15 -11.66 4.64 11.60
CA LEU A 15 -10.79 5.30 10.64
C LEU A 15 -11.66 6.11 9.67
N VAL A 16 -11.18 7.28 9.30
CA VAL A 16 -11.87 8.19 8.37
C VAL A 16 -10.93 8.53 7.22
N ALA A 17 -11.47 8.66 6.02
CA ALA A 17 -10.75 9.18 4.87
C ALA A 17 -11.61 10.15 4.08
N ILE A 18 -10.97 11.14 3.46
CA ILE A 18 -11.58 12.04 2.49
C ILE A 18 -10.80 11.92 1.20
N VAL A 19 -11.51 11.70 0.09
CA VAL A 19 -10.98 11.66 -1.27
C VAL A 19 -11.58 12.79 -2.08
N GLU A 20 -10.74 13.58 -2.73
CA GLU A 20 -11.14 14.71 -3.58
C GLU A 20 -10.61 14.51 -5.00
N GLY A 21 -11.31 15.06 -5.96
CA GLY A 21 -10.91 15.06 -7.37
C GLY A 21 -11.33 13.82 -8.16
N LEU A 22 -12.22 12.97 -7.63
CA LEU A 22 -12.91 11.98 -8.45
C LEU A 22 -13.86 12.67 -9.42
N PRO A 23 -13.91 12.27 -10.72
CA PRO A 23 -14.80 12.89 -11.68
C PRO A 23 -16.25 12.52 -11.39
N ALA A 24 -17.16 13.48 -11.58
CA ALA A 24 -18.61 13.22 -11.51
C ALA A 24 -19.01 12.13 -12.51
N GLY A 25 -19.94 11.26 -12.10
CA GLY A 25 -20.42 10.17 -12.93
C GLY A 25 -19.52 8.93 -12.97
N LEU A 26 -18.42 8.88 -12.19
CA LEU A 26 -17.67 7.64 -11.99
C LEU A 26 -18.55 6.64 -11.22
N PRO A 27 -18.79 5.43 -11.75
CA PRO A 27 -19.45 4.37 -11.00
C PRO A 27 -18.63 3.97 -9.78
N ILE A 28 -19.27 3.89 -8.62
CA ILE A 28 -18.66 3.48 -7.36
C ILE A 28 -19.28 2.18 -6.90
N ASP A 29 -18.47 1.13 -6.91
CA ASP A 29 -18.82 -0.19 -6.37
C ASP A 29 -18.26 -0.31 -4.93
N VAL A 30 -19.17 -0.29 -3.95
CA VAL A 30 -18.83 -0.40 -2.52
C VAL A 30 -18.32 -1.80 -2.18
N GLU A 31 -18.86 -2.83 -2.83
CA GLU A 31 -18.42 -4.20 -2.54
C GLU A 31 -17.01 -4.45 -3.08
N GLN A 32 -16.59 -3.82 -4.17
CA GLN A 32 -15.20 -3.83 -4.62
C GLN A 32 -14.27 -3.17 -3.57
N ILE A 33 -14.70 -2.08 -2.94
CA ILE A 33 -13.91 -1.45 -1.86
C ILE A 33 -13.81 -2.41 -0.67
N ASN A 34 -14.90 -3.03 -0.26
CA ASN A 34 -14.94 -4.00 0.83
C ASN A 34 -14.09 -5.25 0.52
N HIS A 35 -14.05 -5.67 -0.73
CA HIS A 35 -13.22 -6.76 -1.20
C HIS A 35 -11.72 -6.44 -1.09
N GLU A 36 -11.29 -5.23 -1.47
CA GLU A 36 -9.89 -4.80 -1.28
C GLU A 36 -9.52 -4.73 0.22
N LEU A 37 -10.43 -4.29 1.08
CA LEU A 37 -10.24 -4.32 2.53
C LEU A 37 -10.11 -5.75 3.05
N TRP A 38 -10.92 -6.68 2.56
CA TRP A 38 -10.82 -8.10 2.88
C TRP A 38 -9.49 -8.68 2.40
N ARG A 39 -9.04 -8.42 1.15
CA ARG A 39 -7.73 -8.86 0.63
C ARG A 39 -6.59 -8.40 1.53
N ARG A 40 -6.63 -7.15 2.01
CA ARG A 40 -5.63 -6.61 2.95
C ARG A 40 -5.56 -7.41 4.26
N GLN A 41 -6.65 -8.01 4.69
CA GLN A 41 -6.70 -8.78 5.94
C GLN A 41 -6.20 -10.22 5.78
N GLN A 42 -6.07 -10.74 4.57
CA GLN A 42 -5.62 -12.09 4.30
C GLN A 42 -4.12 -12.28 4.56
N GLY A 43 -3.68 -13.52 4.52
CA GLY A 43 -2.27 -13.93 4.59
C GLY A 43 -1.95 -14.83 5.77
N TYR A 44 -1.03 -15.77 5.56
CA TYR A 44 -0.48 -16.65 6.58
C TYR A 44 0.43 -15.89 7.55
N GLY A 45 0.44 -16.29 8.83
CA GLY A 45 1.23 -15.59 9.85
C GLY A 45 0.58 -14.34 10.45
N ARG A 46 -0.69 -14.06 10.10
CA ARG A 46 -1.46 -12.94 10.65
C ARG A 46 -1.89 -13.21 12.09
N GLY A 47 -1.98 -12.13 12.88
CA GLY A 47 -2.39 -12.17 14.28
C GLY A 47 -3.91 -12.34 14.47
N ALA A 48 -4.32 -12.67 15.69
CA ALA A 48 -5.71 -12.91 16.03
C ALA A 48 -6.64 -11.71 15.81
N ARG A 49 -6.12 -10.48 15.77
CA ARG A 49 -6.90 -9.26 15.51
C ARG A 49 -7.63 -9.30 14.17
N MET A 50 -7.03 -9.93 13.15
CA MET A 50 -7.65 -10.06 11.81
C MET A 50 -8.94 -10.89 11.81
N LYS A 51 -9.18 -11.68 12.87
CA LYS A 51 -10.43 -12.44 13.06
C LYS A 51 -11.54 -11.59 13.68
N ILE A 52 -11.19 -10.51 14.37
CA ILE A 52 -12.14 -9.59 15.05
C ILE A 52 -12.57 -8.51 14.06
N GLU A 53 -11.60 -7.88 13.40
CA GLU A 53 -11.83 -6.81 12.44
C GLU A 53 -12.29 -7.40 11.10
N GLN A 54 -13.52 -7.13 10.73
CA GLN A 54 -14.05 -7.36 9.38
C GLN A 54 -14.31 -6.00 8.77
N ASP A 55 -13.26 -5.42 8.17
CA ASP A 55 -13.30 -4.07 7.64
C ASP A 55 -14.36 -3.94 6.55
N ARG A 56 -15.28 -3.02 6.75
CA ARG A 56 -16.25 -2.57 5.75
C ARG A 56 -16.29 -1.04 5.74
N VAL A 57 -16.42 -0.49 4.56
CA VAL A 57 -16.50 0.94 4.38
C VAL A 57 -17.96 1.41 4.43
N GLU A 58 -18.18 2.54 5.09
CA GLU A 58 -19.38 3.33 4.99
C GLU A 58 -19.06 4.63 4.24
N ILE A 59 -19.84 4.93 3.20
CA ILE A 59 -19.71 6.18 2.42
C ILE A 59 -20.64 7.23 3.03
N MET A 60 -20.05 8.29 3.59
CA MET A 60 -20.75 9.35 4.27
C MET A 60 -21.18 10.50 3.33
N SER A 61 -20.45 10.70 2.22
CA SER A 61 -20.72 11.77 1.24
C SER A 61 -20.05 11.49 -0.10
N GLY A 62 -20.38 12.29 -1.11
CA GLY A 62 -19.71 12.29 -2.42
C GLY A 62 -20.23 11.25 -3.42
N VAL A 63 -21.17 10.39 -3.03
CA VAL A 63 -21.79 9.38 -3.91
C VAL A 63 -23.32 9.46 -3.81
N ARG A 64 -24.01 9.31 -4.94
CA ARG A 64 -25.47 9.18 -4.99
C ARG A 64 -25.86 8.22 -6.10
N HIS A 65 -26.75 7.26 -5.78
CA HIS A 65 -27.19 6.21 -6.72
C HIS A 65 -26.03 5.49 -7.42
N GLY A 66 -24.96 5.19 -6.67
CA GLY A 66 -23.78 4.49 -7.18
C GLY A 66 -22.85 5.33 -8.06
N LEU A 67 -23.05 6.64 -8.17
CA LEU A 67 -22.22 7.54 -8.98
C LEU A 67 -21.56 8.61 -8.11
N ALA A 68 -20.28 8.85 -8.35
CA ALA A 68 -19.56 9.97 -7.75
C ALA A 68 -20.17 11.31 -8.19
N LEU A 69 -20.23 12.27 -7.27
CA LEU A 69 -20.82 13.58 -7.50
C LEU A 69 -19.80 14.65 -7.95
N GLY A 70 -18.48 14.33 -7.93
CA GLY A 70 -17.41 15.31 -8.13
C GLY A 70 -17.10 16.14 -6.87
N SER A 71 -17.89 16.00 -5.81
CA SER A 71 -17.64 16.61 -4.49
C SER A 71 -16.72 15.71 -3.63
N PRO A 72 -16.19 16.21 -2.50
CA PRO A 72 -15.41 15.38 -1.57
C PRO A 72 -16.17 14.13 -1.12
N LEU A 73 -15.52 12.98 -1.22
CA LEU A 73 -16.05 11.69 -0.83
C LEU A 73 -15.47 11.33 0.53
N ALA A 74 -16.31 11.17 1.55
CA ALA A 74 -15.91 10.79 2.89
C ALA A 74 -16.22 9.32 3.14
N LEU A 75 -15.23 8.60 3.66
CA LEU A 75 -15.26 7.19 4.02
C LEU A 75 -15.08 7.03 5.52
N MET A 76 -15.79 6.08 6.10
CA MET A 76 -15.60 5.64 7.48
C MET A 76 -15.43 4.11 7.53
N ILE A 77 -14.51 3.64 8.37
CA ILE A 77 -14.30 2.22 8.68
C ILE A 77 -14.31 2.09 10.21
N GLU A 78 -15.35 1.45 10.72
CA GLU A 78 -15.52 1.25 12.16
C GLU A 78 -14.41 0.34 12.73
N ASN A 79 -13.95 0.65 13.94
CA ASN A 79 -13.07 -0.23 14.72
C ASN A 79 -13.92 -1.06 15.69
N LYS A 80 -14.10 -2.33 15.41
CA LYS A 80 -14.95 -3.22 16.25
C LYS A 80 -14.42 -3.43 17.66
N ASP A 81 -13.12 -3.25 17.89
CA ASP A 81 -12.51 -3.35 19.23
C ASP A 81 -12.73 -2.08 20.08
N TRP A 82 -13.36 -1.03 19.54
CA TRP A 82 -13.61 0.25 20.23
C TRP A 82 -14.31 0.10 21.58
N GLU A 83 -15.24 -0.81 21.71
CA GLU A 83 -15.96 -1.06 22.96
C GLU A 83 -15.02 -1.36 24.13
N ASN A 84 -13.89 -2.02 23.86
CA ASN A 84 -12.87 -2.37 24.86
C ASN A 84 -11.88 -1.22 25.15
N TRP A 85 -11.97 -0.13 24.38
CA TRP A 85 -11.00 0.98 24.42
C TRP A 85 -11.62 2.34 24.69
N ASN A 86 -12.93 2.46 24.70
CA ASN A 86 -13.64 3.75 24.80
C ASN A 86 -13.20 4.62 25.97
N ALA A 87 -12.94 4.04 27.14
CA ALA A 87 -12.43 4.78 28.29
C ALA A 87 -10.95 5.17 28.14
N VAL A 88 -10.11 4.30 27.55
CA VAL A 88 -8.66 4.54 27.36
C VAL A 88 -8.41 5.59 26.28
N MET A 89 -9.25 5.59 25.23
CA MET A 89 -9.14 6.48 24.07
C MET A 89 -10.22 7.55 24.05
N ALA A 90 -10.81 7.84 25.23
CA ALA A 90 -11.85 8.87 25.35
C ALA A 90 -11.32 10.23 24.88
N VAL A 91 -12.16 10.99 24.17
CA VAL A 91 -11.87 12.37 23.75
C VAL A 91 -11.92 13.31 24.97
N GLU A 92 -12.90 13.07 25.85
CA GLU A 92 -13.09 13.87 27.06
C GLU A 92 -12.09 13.45 28.15
N PRO A 93 -11.67 14.40 29.00
CA PRO A 93 -10.82 14.10 30.14
C PRO A 93 -11.45 12.99 31.01
N THR A 94 -10.73 11.89 31.20
CA THR A 94 -11.22 10.74 31.94
C THR A 94 -10.17 10.33 32.97
N GLU A 95 -10.58 10.25 34.24
CA GLU A 95 -9.73 9.68 35.29
C GLU A 95 -9.78 8.16 35.25
N LEU A 96 -8.67 7.55 34.87
CA LEU A 96 -8.48 6.11 34.88
C LEU A 96 -7.49 5.70 35.95
N ALA A 97 -7.80 4.64 36.68
CA ALA A 97 -6.81 4.01 37.55
C ALA A 97 -5.57 3.61 36.70
N PRO A 98 -4.35 3.77 37.26
CA PRO A 98 -3.10 3.57 36.50
C PRO A 98 -3.04 2.21 35.74
N GLU A 99 -3.55 1.16 36.34
CA GLU A 99 -3.61 -0.18 35.78
C GLU A 99 -4.57 -0.30 34.59
N LYS A 100 -5.57 0.56 34.48
CA LYS A 100 -6.56 0.62 33.38
C LYS A 100 -6.17 1.58 32.27
N SER A 101 -5.21 2.47 32.51
CA SER A 101 -4.81 3.52 31.54
C SER A 101 -4.13 2.95 30.30
N ARG A 102 -3.62 1.72 30.37
CA ARG A 102 -2.83 1.06 29.30
C ARG A 102 -1.68 1.94 28.77
N ARG A 103 -1.11 2.80 29.62
CA ARG A 103 -0.02 3.70 29.30
C ARG A 103 1.20 2.92 28.82
N VAL A 104 1.82 3.38 27.72
CA VAL A 104 3.03 2.77 27.14
C VAL A 104 4.24 3.63 27.50
N LYS A 105 5.17 3.07 28.27
CA LYS A 105 6.40 3.73 28.74
C LYS A 105 7.67 3.13 28.15
N ARG A 106 7.60 1.92 27.61
CA ARG A 106 8.74 1.14 27.09
C ARG A 106 8.69 1.10 25.57
N PRO A 107 9.44 1.99 24.87
CA PRO A 107 9.40 2.07 23.42
C PRO A 107 9.90 0.76 22.77
N ARG A 108 9.29 0.39 21.67
CA ARG A 108 9.71 -0.76 20.88
C ARG A 108 10.84 -0.35 19.93
N PRO A 109 12.00 -1.04 19.93
CA PRO A 109 13.05 -0.81 18.96
C PRO A 109 12.54 -1.00 17.52
N GLY A 110 12.83 -0.04 16.64
CA GLY A 110 12.38 -0.05 15.26
C GLY A 110 10.93 0.41 15.02
N HIS A 111 10.19 0.81 16.05
CA HIS A 111 8.88 1.46 15.96
C HIS A 111 9.00 2.99 16.11
N ALA A 112 7.93 3.71 15.80
CA ALA A 112 7.88 5.16 15.95
C ALA A 112 7.81 5.65 17.42
N ASP A 113 7.58 4.75 18.38
CA ASP A 113 7.27 5.06 19.78
C ASP A 113 8.19 6.13 20.37
N LEU A 114 9.50 5.89 20.38
CA LEU A 114 10.45 6.83 21.00
C LEU A 114 10.63 8.10 20.16
N ALA A 115 10.86 7.94 18.86
CA ALA A 115 11.09 9.09 17.98
C ALA A 115 9.87 10.03 17.94
N GLY A 116 8.66 9.47 17.87
CA GLY A 116 7.42 10.22 17.94
C GLY A 116 7.19 10.84 19.33
N GLY A 117 7.46 10.07 20.40
CA GLY A 117 7.40 10.57 21.78
C GLY A 117 8.27 11.81 22.00
N LEU A 118 9.51 11.75 21.50
CA LEU A 118 10.43 12.90 21.56
C LEU A 118 9.95 14.08 20.70
N LYS A 119 9.45 13.80 19.50
CA LYS A 119 8.98 14.85 18.58
C LYS A 119 7.80 15.64 19.14
N TYR A 120 6.85 14.96 19.77
CA TYR A 120 5.60 15.55 20.25
C TYR A 120 5.58 15.78 21.75
N ASP A 121 6.71 15.58 22.47
CA ASP A 121 6.83 15.61 23.93
C ASP A 121 5.78 14.73 24.64
N ALA A 122 5.47 13.58 24.05
CA ALA A 122 4.47 12.67 24.58
C ALA A 122 5.05 11.84 25.73
N ARG A 123 4.46 11.95 26.92
CA ARG A 123 4.83 11.16 28.11
C ARG A 123 4.12 9.82 28.18
N ASP A 124 3.09 9.62 27.36
CA ASP A 124 2.49 8.34 27.05
C ASP A 124 2.73 8.01 25.60
N LEU A 125 3.56 6.99 25.33
CA LEU A 125 3.91 6.58 23.96
C LEU A 125 2.72 5.94 23.22
N ARG A 126 1.60 5.68 23.91
CA ARG A 126 0.35 5.26 23.28
C ARG A 126 -0.14 6.33 22.29
N ASN A 127 -0.01 7.60 22.62
CA ASN A 127 -0.40 8.71 21.74
C ASN A 127 0.32 8.68 20.38
N VAL A 128 1.52 8.11 20.32
CA VAL A 128 2.26 7.88 19.08
C VAL A 128 1.87 6.55 18.45
N LEU A 129 1.78 5.49 19.25
CA LEU A 129 1.51 4.13 18.81
C LEU A 129 0.19 4.03 18.05
N GLU A 130 -0.84 4.68 18.52
CA GLU A 130 -2.19 4.58 17.97
C GLU A 130 -2.26 5.04 16.51
N ARG A 131 -1.62 6.16 16.17
CA ARG A 131 -1.56 6.64 14.78
C ARG A 131 -0.45 5.98 13.96
N ALA A 132 0.66 5.56 14.58
CA ALA A 132 1.76 4.87 13.91
C ALA A 132 1.45 3.38 13.62
N SER A 133 0.29 2.91 14.00
CA SER A 133 -0.17 1.55 13.75
C SER A 133 -0.49 1.34 12.27
N ALA A 134 -0.14 0.15 11.74
CA ALA A 134 -0.52 -0.26 10.39
C ALA A 134 -2.05 -0.38 10.17
N ARG A 135 -2.86 -0.22 11.23
CA ARG A 135 -4.33 -0.16 11.12
C ARG A 135 -4.79 0.96 10.18
N GLU A 136 -4.09 2.11 10.19
CA GLU A 136 -4.43 3.26 9.32
C GLU A 136 -4.39 2.91 7.83
N THR A 137 -3.65 1.87 7.42
CA THR A 137 -3.59 1.44 6.02
C THR A 137 -4.91 0.91 5.49
N ALA A 138 -5.88 0.56 6.34
CA ALA A 138 -7.23 0.22 5.89
C ALA A 138 -7.88 1.42 5.18
N ALA A 139 -7.73 2.63 5.73
CA ALA A 139 -8.22 3.84 5.09
C ALA A 139 -7.49 4.12 3.75
N ARG A 140 -6.17 3.86 3.66
CA ARG A 140 -5.43 3.98 2.38
C ARG A 140 -5.94 2.98 1.35
N VAL A 141 -6.22 1.75 1.73
CA VAL A 141 -6.75 0.71 0.83
C VAL A 141 -8.14 1.08 0.33
N ALA A 142 -9.01 1.62 1.18
CA ALA A 142 -10.32 2.10 0.76
C ALA A 142 -10.22 3.26 -0.26
N CYS A 143 -9.30 4.23 -0.02
CA CYS A 143 -9.02 5.29 -1.00
C CYS A 143 -8.42 4.73 -2.30
N GLY A 144 -7.50 3.76 -2.19
CA GLY A 144 -6.88 3.10 -3.34
C GLY A 144 -7.86 2.29 -4.17
N ALA A 145 -8.88 1.69 -3.55
CA ALA A 145 -9.95 0.98 -4.27
C ALA A 145 -10.75 1.94 -5.16
N LEU A 146 -11.06 3.15 -4.68
CA LEU A 146 -11.68 4.20 -5.51
C LEU A 146 -10.78 4.61 -6.68
N ALA A 147 -9.48 4.74 -6.44
CA ALA A 147 -8.49 5.03 -7.48
C ALA A 147 -8.42 3.90 -8.52
N LYS A 148 -8.46 2.62 -8.10
CA LYS A 148 -8.54 1.47 -9.01
C LYS A 148 -9.76 1.53 -9.90
N GLN A 149 -10.96 1.81 -9.37
CA GLN A 149 -12.20 1.95 -10.15
C GLN A 149 -12.10 3.06 -11.21
N LEU A 150 -11.46 4.20 -10.85
CA LEU A 150 -11.16 5.23 -11.84
C LEU A 150 -10.25 4.71 -12.94
N LEU A 151 -9.14 4.07 -12.60
CA LEU A 151 -8.14 3.55 -13.54
C LEU A 151 -8.71 2.44 -14.42
N GLU A 152 -9.53 1.55 -13.88
CA GLU A 152 -10.24 0.48 -14.60
C GLU A 152 -11.17 1.03 -15.68
N SER A 153 -11.77 2.23 -15.45
CA SER A 153 -12.57 2.93 -16.46
C SER A 153 -11.77 3.34 -17.71
N PHE A 154 -10.43 3.26 -17.64
CA PHE A 154 -9.48 3.55 -18.72
C PHE A 154 -8.63 2.34 -19.11
N GLY A 155 -8.97 1.14 -18.62
CA GLY A 155 -8.35 -0.12 -18.98
C GLY A 155 -7.12 -0.51 -18.15
N ALA A 156 -6.72 0.29 -17.14
CA ALA A 156 -5.59 -0.06 -16.29
C ALA A 156 -6.01 -1.04 -15.17
N GLN A 157 -5.14 -2.00 -14.88
CA GLN A 157 -5.33 -3.00 -13.83
C GLN A 157 -4.08 -3.11 -12.97
N ILE A 158 -4.25 -3.35 -11.67
CA ILE A 158 -3.14 -3.39 -10.70
C ILE A 158 -3.27 -4.64 -9.85
N ARG A 159 -2.18 -5.41 -9.75
CA ARG A 159 -2.07 -6.60 -8.90
C ARG A 159 -0.70 -6.64 -8.22
N SER A 160 -0.61 -7.36 -7.12
CA SER A 160 0.65 -7.60 -6.41
C SER A 160 0.86 -9.08 -6.15
N HIS A 161 2.11 -9.44 -5.91
CA HIS A 161 2.49 -10.76 -5.42
C HIS A 161 3.71 -10.68 -4.52
N VAL A 162 3.93 -11.74 -3.75
CA VAL A 162 5.12 -11.87 -2.90
C VAL A 162 6.23 -12.57 -3.69
N ILE A 163 7.39 -11.94 -3.76
CA ILE A 163 8.55 -12.45 -4.47
C ILE A 163 9.66 -12.96 -3.54
N GLN A 164 9.63 -12.58 -2.26
CA GLN A 164 10.54 -13.12 -1.24
C GLN A 164 9.95 -12.95 0.16
N LEU A 165 10.20 -13.93 1.05
CA LEU A 165 9.84 -13.79 2.45
C LEU A 165 10.90 -14.47 3.33
N GLY A 166 11.42 -13.73 4.33
CA GLY A 166 12.43 -14.25 5.25
C GLY A 166 13.74 -14.70 4.61
N GLY A 167 14.03 -14.25 3.39
CA GLY A 167 15.20 -14.67 2.61
C GLY A 167 14.91 -15.80 1.62
N VAL A 168 13.74 -16.42 1.64
CA VAL A 168 13.28 -17.44 0.66
C VAL A 168 12.72 -16.74 -0.58
N PRO A 169 13.36 -16.81 -1.76
CA PRO A 169 12.87 -16.20 -2.99
C PRO A 169 11.86 -17.11 -3.70
N ALA A 170 10.86 -16.52 -4.35
CA ALA A 170 10.03 -17.20 -5.35
C ALA A 170 10.77 -17.34 -6.69
N LYS A 171 10.43 -18.36 -7.48
CA LYS A 171 11.00 -18.59 -8.82
C LYS A 171 9.88 -18.91 -9.81
N PRO A 172 9.87 -18.28 -11.01
CA PRO A 172 10.71 -17.13 -11.38
C PRO A 172 10.38 -15.88 -10.53
N LEU A 173 11.32 -14.96 -10.41
CA LEU A 173 11.11 -13.69 -9.72
C LEU A 173 10.12 -12.80 -10.46
N GLU A 174 10.11 -12.88 -11.80
CA GLU A 174 9.23 -12.09 -12.66
C GLU A 174 8.14 -12.98 -13.25
N LEU A 175 6.90 -12.64 -12.94
CA LEU A 175 5.71 -13.24 -13.52
C LEU A 175 5.05 -12.23 -14.46
N LYS A 176 4.41 -12.72 -15.53
CA LYS A 176 3.52 -11.89 -16.36
C LYS A 176 2.29 -11.52 -15.54
N PHE A 177 1.66 -10.38 -15.88
CA PHE A 177 0.48 -9.91 -15.17
C PHE A 177 -0.62 -10.98 -15.06
N GLU A 178 -0.88 -11.74 -16.14
CA GLU A 178 -1.89 -12.80 -16.16
C GLU A 178 -1.59 -13.91 -15.14
N GLN A 179 -0.32 -14.24 -14.94
CA GLN A 179 0.09 -15.25 -13.97
C GLN A 179 -0.11 -14.72 -12.53
N ILE A 180 0.17 -13.43 -12.29
CA ILE A 180 -0.08 -12.77 -11.00
C ILE A 180 -1.58 -12.72 -10.74
N ALA A 181 -2.38 -12.33 -11.74
CA ALA A 181 -3.84 -12.25 -11.63
C ALA A 181 -4.51 -13.61 -11.43
N ALA A 182 -3.85 -14.69 -11.85
CA ALA A 182 -4.31 -16.07 -11.68
C ALA A 182 -3.95 -16.67 -10.31
N ILE A 183 -3.16 -15.99 -9.47
CA ILE A 183 -2.90 -16.45 -8.10
C ILE A 183 -4.24 -16.43 -7.34
N PRO A 184 -4.67 -17.56 -6.72
CA PRO A 184 -5.90 -17.58 -5.93
C PRO A 184 -5.87 -16.52 -4.83
N GLU A 185 -6.96 -15.80 -4.64
CA GLU A 185 -7.04 -14.74 -3.62
C GLU A 185 -6.90 -15.28 -2.19
N GLU A 186 -7.26 -16.55 -1.98
CA GLU A 186 -7.09 -17.28 -0.73
C GLU A 186 -5.68 -17.88 -0.58
N ALA A 187 -4.79 -17.69 -1.57
CA ALA A 187 -3.41 -18.19 -1.47
C ALA A 187 -2.74 -17.63 -0.20
N PRO A 188 -2.17 -18.50 0.65
CA PRO A 188 -1.71 -18.11 1.98
C PRO A 188 -0.74 -16.94 2.00
N LEU A 189 0.10 -16.80 0.98
CA LEU A 189 1.13 -15.74 0.90
C LEU A 189 1.03 -14.89 -0.37
N ASN A 190 0.00 -15.08 -1.22
CA ASN A 190 -0.09 -14.41 -2.51
C ASN A 190 1.21 -14.57 -3.34
N CYS A 191 1.74 -15.80 -3.37
CA CYS A 191 2.98 -16.16 -4.06
C CYS A 191 2.66 -17.08 -5.24
N GLY A 192 3.19 -16.77 -6.44
CA GLY A 192 2.97 -17.56 -7.65
C GLY A 192 3.81 -18.85 -7.73
N ASP A 193 4.75 -19.05 -6.80
CA ASP A 193 5.56 -20.26 -6.67
C ASP A 193 5.10 -21.11 -5.49
N GLY A 194 4.44 -22.23 -5.78
CA GLY A 194 3.87 -23.10 -4.73
C GLY A 194 4.93 -23.83 -3.89
N GLU A 195 6.14 -24.05 -4.40
CA GLU A 195 7.23 -24.65 -3.62
C GLU A 195 7.83 -23.63 -2.64
N ALA A 196 8.18 -22.46 -3.15
CA ALA A 196 8.66 -21.37 -2.31
C ALA A 196 7.60 -20.96 -1.26
N GLN A 197 6.32 -20.96 -1.60
CA GLN A 197 5.24 -20.66 -0.65
C GLN A 197 5.23 -21.63 0.52
N ARG A 198 5.41 -22.93 0.30
CA ARG A 198 5.49 -23.92 1.38
C ARG A 198 6.70 -23.68 2.28
N GLU A 199 7.87 -23.45 1.69
CA GLU A 199 9.11 -23.15 2.42
C GLU A 199 8.97 -21.86 3.26
N MET A 200 8.38 -20.81 2.70
CA MET A 200 8.06 -19.57 3.42
C MET A 200 7.12 -19.82 4.61
N MET A 201 6.09 -20.68 4.45
CA MET A 201 5.15 -21.00 5.53
C MET A 201 5.83 -21.78 6.66
N GLU A 202 6.68 -22.74 6.35
CA GLU A 202 7.47 -23.47 7.34
C GLU A 202 8.40 -22.52 8.11
N LEU A 203 9.04 -21.57 7.43
CA LEU A 203 9.86 -20.56 8.06
C LEU A 203 9.04 -19.63 8.98
N ILE A 204 7.84 -19.26 8.58
CA ILE A 204 6.91 -18.48 9.43
C ILE A 204 6.61 -19.23 10.72
N ASP A 205 6.31 -20.53 10.66
CA ASP A 205 6.00 -21.33 11.84
C ASP A 205 7.22 -21.49 12.77
N GLN A 206 8.39 -21.68 12.22
CA GLN A 206 9.67 -21.69 12.99
C GLN A 206 9.87 -20.37 13.73
N LYS A 207 9.70 -19.22 13.05
CA LYS A 207 9.87 -17.90 13.68
C LYS A 207 8.78 -17.58 14.68
N LYS A 208 7.54 -18.00 14.43
CA LYS A 208 6.44 -17.91 15.38
C LYS A 208 6.75 -18.66 16.69
N ALA A 209 7.30 -19.87 16.58
CA ALA A 209 7.73 -20.65 17.75
C ALA A 209 8.88 -19.97 18.52
N ALA A 210 9.81 -19.33 17.79
CA ALA A 210 10.93 -18.58 18.37
C ALA A 210 10.52 -17.19 18.94
N GLY A 211 9.28 -16.75 18.71
CA GLY A 211 8.80 -15.42 19.12
C GLY A 211 9.39 -14.27 18.31
N ASP A 212 9.74 -14.51 17.05
CA ASP A 212 10.39 -13.57 16.13
C ASP A 212 9.45 -13.20 14.97
N THR A 213 9.90 -12.31 14.08
CA THR A 213 9.14 -11.80 12.93
C THR A 213 9.96 -11.82 11.66
N LEU A 214 9.29 -11.80 10.50
CA LEU A 214 9.90 -11.86 9.19
C LEU A 214 9.51 -10.65 8.33
N GLY A 215 10.49 -10.14 7.59
CA GLY A 215 10.31 -9.23 6.48
C GLY A 215 10.30 -9.97 5.14
N GLY A 216 10.29 -9.22 4.04
CA GLY A 216 10.31 -9.77 2.70
C GLY A 216 10.11 -8.71 1.64
N ILE A 217 9.79 -9.14 0.42
CA ILE A 217 9.64 -8.28 -0.75
C ILE A 217 8.33 -8.63 -1.44
N PHE A 218 7.52 -7.61 -1.71
CA PHE A 218 6.39 -7.71 -2.62
C PHE A 218 6.67 -6.93 -3.90
N GLU A 219 6.05 -7.33 -4.99
CA GLU A 219 5.99 -6.57 -6.24
C GLU A 219 4.57 -6.17 -6.55
N VAL A 220 4.37 -4.92 -7.00
CA VAL A 220 3.13 -4.42 -7.59
C VAL A 220 3.34 -4.25 -9.07
N VAL A 221 2.42 -4.78 -9.87
CA VAL A 221 2.41 -4.65 -11.32
C VAL A 221 1.14 -3.94 -11.76
N ALA A 222 1.28 -2.86 -12.53
CA ALA A 222 0.16 -2.16 -13.17
C ALA A 222 0.29 -2.28 -14.69
N ARG A 223 -0.75 -2.79 -15.36
CA ARG A 223 -0.83 -2.89 -16.82
C ARG A 223 -1.92 -2.02 -17.41
N GLY A 224 -1.88 -1.79 -18.70
CA GLY A 224 -2.87 -0.99 -19.42
C GLY A 224 -2.78 0.50 -19.10
N VAL A 225 -1.66 0.92 -18.53
CA VAL A 225 -1.38 2.34 -18.25
C VAL A 225 -0.91 3.00 -19.54
N THR A 226 -1.59 4.08 -19.97
CA THR A 226 -1.23 4.79 -21.20
C THR A 226 0.16 5.41 -21.10
N PRO A 227 0.94 5.45 -22.21
CA PRO A 227 2.17 6.21 -22.26
C PRO A 227 1.95 7.69 -21.94
N GLY A 228 2.95 8.36 -21.38
CA GLY A 228 2.96 9.80 -21.21
C GLY A 228 2.33 10.32 -19.91
N LEU A 229 2.11 9.48 -18.89
CA LEU A 229 1.82 9.95 -17.53
C LEU A 229 3.11 10.32 -16.81
N GLY A 230 3.05 11.28 -15.90
CA GLY A 230 4.21 11.84 -15.23
C GLY A 230 4.93 12.86 -16.11
N SER A 231 6.15 13.26 -15.74
CA SER A 231 6.91 14.27 -16.47
C SER A 231 8.41 14.09 -16.27
N HIS A 232 9.18 14.37 -17.30
CA HIS A 232 10.65 14.47 -17.24
C HIS A 232 11.15 15.91 -16.99
N THR A 233 10.24 16.89 -17.02
CA THR A 233 10.60 18.31 -17.01
C THR A 233 10.89 18.86 -15.62
N SER A 234 10.33 18.27 -14.57
CA SER A 234 10.52 18.67 -13.17
C SER A 234 10.74 17.46 -12.28
N TRP A 235 11.67 17.55 -11.34
CA TRP A 235 12.05 16.42 -10.48
C TRP A 235 10.90 15.86 -9.62
N ASP A 236 10.01 16.73 -9.17
CA ASP A 236 8.84 16.42 -8.33
C ASP A 236 7.65 15.83 -9.11
N GLN A 237 7.66 15.97 -10.45
CA GLN A 237 6.66 15.42 -11.35
C GLN A 237 7.06 14.05 -11.94
N LYS A 238 8.29 13.61 -11.69
CA LYS A 238 8.75 12.30 -12.12
C LYS A 238 7.96 11.19 -11.43
N LEU A 239 7.33 10.33 -12.22
CA LEU A 239 6.42 9.32 -11.70
C LEU A 239 7.15 8.23 -10.91
N ASP A 240 8.38 7.88 -11.29
CA ASP A 240 9.25 6.99 -10.53
C ASP A 240 9.48 7.50 -9.10
N GLY A 241 9.78 8.79 -8.94
CA GLY A 241 9.93 9.43 -7.64
C GLY A 241 8.63 9.41 -6.81
N ARG A 242 7.48 9.72 -7.44
CA ARG A 242 6.16 9.71 -6.77
C ARG A 242 5.75 8.30 -6.33
N LEU A 243 5.96 7.30 -7.17
CA LEU A 243 5.70 5.89 -6.85
C LEU A 243 6.63 5.40 -5.73
N ALA A 244 7.92 5.73 -5.80
CA ALA A 244 8.87 5.39 -4.76
C ALA A 244 8.49 6.02 -3.41
N GLN A 245 8.09 7.29 -3.37
CA GLN A 245 7.61 7.98 -2.17
C GLN A 245 6.36 7.29 -1.59
N ALA A 246 5.40 6.96 -2.44
CA ALA A 246 4.15 6.32 -2.02
C ALA A 246 4.41 4.94 -1.39
N ILE A 247 5.20 4.09 -2.02
CA ILE A 247 5.56 2.76 -1.51
C ILE A 247 6.46 2.87 -0.27
N MET A 248 7.44 3.80 -0.23
CA MET A 248 8.28 4.03 0.94
C MET A 248 7.47 4.51 2.17
N SER A 249 6.32 5.14 1.96
CA SER A 249 5.43 5.60 3.04
C SER A 249 4.69 4.45 3.75
N ILE A 250 4.70 3.24 3.20
CA ILE A 250 4.06 2.07 3.79
C ILE A 250 4.88 1.62 5.00
N HIS A 251 4.18 1.26 6.09
CA HIS A 251 4.82 0.77 7.31
C HIS A 251 5.77 -0.39 7.02
N ALA A 252 6.93 -0.36 7.69
CA ALA A 252 8.02 -1.33 7.55
C ALA A 252 8.77 -1.33 6.22
N VAL A 253 8.35 -0.65 5.17
CA VAL A 253 9.13 -0.51 3.94
C VAL A 253 10.42 0.27 4.22
N LYS A 254 11.55 -0.22 3.69
CA LYS A 254 12.89 0.35 3.90
C LYS A 254 13.68 0.54 2.60
N ALA A 255 13.23 -0.07 1.51
CA ALA A 255 13.74 0.19 0.16
C ALA A 255 12.62 0.02 -0.86
N VAL A 256 12.75 0.71 -1.99
CA VAL A 256 11.87 0.63 -3.15
C VAL A 256 12.73 0.43 -4.39
N ALA A 257 12.30 -0.44 -5.29
CA ALA A 257 12.92 -0.65 -6.57
C ALA A 257 11.87 -0.55 -7.69
N ILE A 258 12.27 -0.02 -8.85
CA ILE A 258 11.42 0.09 -10.05
C ILE A 258 12.10 -0.71 -11.16
N GLY A 259 11.36 -1.60 -11.83
CA GLY A 259 11.89 -2.50 -12.84
C GLY A 259 13.00 -3.39 -12.29
N ALA A 260 14.13 -3.48 -12.99
CA ALA A 260 15.31 -4.24 -12.56
C ALA A 260 15.94 -3.69 -11.26
N GLY A 261 15.64 -2.43 -10.89
CA GLY A 261 16.03 -1.84 -9.61
C GLY A 261 17.53 -1.95 -9.33
N LEU A 262 17.90 -2.61 -8.21
CA LEU A 262 19.30 -2.72 -7.78
C LEU A 262 20.15 -3.55 -8.75
N GLU A 263 19.58 -4.54 -9.44
CA GLU A 263 20.31 -5.38 -10.40
C GLU A 263 20.88 -4.56 -11.55
N ALA A 264 20.12 -3.53 -12.03
CA ALA A 264 20.56 -2.65 -13.09
C ALA A 264 21.89 -1.94 -12.79
N SER A 265 22.18 -1.68 -11.51
CA SER A 265 23.42 -1.00 -11.12
C SER A 265 24.68 -1.87 -11.28
N SER A 266 24.52 -3.18 -11.49
CA SER A 266 25.58 -4.17 -11.60
C SER A 266 25.81 -4.64 -13.05
N LEU A 267 25.01 -4.17 -13.99
CA LEU A 267 25.04 -4.58 -15.39
C LEU A 267 25.52 -3.46 -16.30
N PRO A 268 26.16 -3.78 -17.44
CA PRO A 268 26.48 -2.80 -18.46
C PRO A 268 25.20 -2.23 -19.10
N GLY A 269 25.25 -1.00 -19.61
CA GLY A 269 24.09 -0.31 -20.17
C GLY A 269 23.39 -1.08 -21.30
N SER A 270 24.15 -1.77 -22.14
CA SER A 270 23.61 -2.63 -23.22
C SER A 270 22.79 -3.83 -22.75
N GLU A 271 22.93 -4.20 -21.48
CA GLU A 271 22.17 -5.30 -20.88
C GLU A 271 21.00 -4.79 -20.03
N VAL A 272 20.94 -3.48 -19.74
CA VAL A 272 19.92 -2.86 -18.89
C VAL A 272 18.88 -2.12 -19.71
N HIS A 273 19.29 -1.35 -20.73
CA HIS A 273 18.34 -0.53 -21.47
C HIS A 273 17.47 -1.36 -22.40
N ASP A 274 16.16 -1.09 -22.33
CA ASP A 274 15.16 -1.78 -23.13
C ASP A 274 15.22 -1.28 -24.59
N GLU A 275 15.50 -2.16 -25.54
CA GLU A 275 15.53 -1.82 -26.97
C GLU A 275 14.12 -1.49 -27.44
N ILE A 276 14.02 -0.52 -28.37
CA ILE A 276 12.76 0.01 -28.87
C ILE A 276 12.54 -0.54 -30.28
N SER A 277 11.37 -1.13 -30.50
CA SER A 277 10.88 -1.58 -31.81
C SER A 277 9.50 -0.99 -32.10
N TYR A 278 9.04 -1.13 -33.32
CA TYR A 278 7.75 -0.63 -33.78
C TYR A 278 6.90 -1.77 -34.35
N ASN A 279 5.67 -1.87 -33.85
CA ASN A 279 4.70 -2.84 -34.37
C ASN A 279 3.81 -2.18 -35.41
N ASP A 280 3.99 -2.59 -36.67
CA ASP A 280 3.25 -2.06 -37.84
C ASP A 280 1.75 -2.40 -37.79
N GLU A 281 1.34 -3.48 -37.13
CA GLU A 281 -0.06 -3.89 -37.05
C GLU A 281 -0.82 -3.05 -36.01
N THR A 282 -0.24 -2.88 -34.83
CA THR A 282 -0.87 -2.11 -33.73
C THR A 282 -0.57 -0.60 -33.81
N LYS A 283 0.42 -0.20 -34.63
CA LYS A 283 0.93 1.18 -34.74
C LYS A 283 1.46 1.69 -33.41
N GLU A 284 2.21 0.86 -32.69
CA GLU A 284 2.73 1.16 -31.36
C GLU A 284 4.25 0.93 -31.29
N PHE A 285 4.93 1.79 -30.53
CA PHE A 285 6.30 1.54 -30.09
C PHE A 285 6.27 0.58 -28.91
N ILE A 286 7.02 -0.50 -29.00
CA ILE A 286 7.13 -1.54 -27.96
C ILE A 286 8.56 -1.63 -27.45
N ARG A 287 8.75 -2.26 -26.28
CA ARG A 287 10.05 -2.61 -25.72
C ARG A 287 10.20 -4.11 -25.73
N ASP A 288 11.38 -4.60 -26.13
CA ASP A 288 11.66 -6.04 -26.19
C ASP A 288 11.82 -6.65 -24.78
N THR A 289 12.17 -5.80 -23.82
CA THR A 289 12.27 -6.10 -22.38
C THR A 289 11.63 -5.00 -21.57
N ASN A 290 11.46 -5.18 -20.25
CA ASN A 290 10.87 -4.15 -19.36
C ASN A 290 11.73 -3.95 -18.10
N ARG A 291 13.04 -3.78 -18.24
CA ARG A 291 13.96 -3.55 -17.15
C ARG A 291 13.78 -2.17 -16.52
N ALA A 292 13.31 -1.20 -17.31
CA ALA A 292 12.91 0.12 -16.83
C ALA A 292 11.66 0.09 -15.95
N GLY A 293 10.89 -1.03 -15.96
CA GLY A 293 9.68 -1.18 -15.18
C GLY A 293 8.56 -0.22 -15.57
N GLY A 294 8.39 0.01 -16.89
CA GLY A 294 7.32 0.84 -17.46
C GLY A 294 7.56 2.35 -17.40
N LEU A 295 8.74 2.79 -16.94
CA LEU A 295 9.04 4.21 -16.69
C LEU A 295 10.39 4.61 -17.31
N GLU A 296 10.37 5.61 -18.16
CA GLU A 296 11.58 6.22 -18.75
C GLU A 296 11.63 7.72 -18.42
N GLY A 297 12.68 8.14 -17.73
CA GLY A 297 12.86 9.54 -17.32
C GLY A 297 11.75 10.08 -16.41
N GLY A 298 10.96 9.24 -15.77
CA GLY A 298 9.81 9.62 -14.92
C GLY A 298 8.49 9.71 -15.67
N VAL A 299 8.42 9.18 -16.91
CA VAL A 299 7.23 9.13 -17.77
C VAL A 299 6.87 7.69 -18.08
N THR A 300 5.59 7.34 -18.09
CA THR A 300 5.14 6.01 -18.50
C THR A 300 5.38 5.77 -19.98
N ASN A 301 5.88 4.59 -20.34
CA ASN A 301 6.21 4.22 -21.71
C ASN A 301 5.22 3.24 -22.38
N GLY A 302 4.18 2.82 -21.65
CA GLY A 302 3.14 1.88 -22.14
C GLY A 302 3.33 0.44 -21.67
N GLU A 303 4.54 0.09 -21.21
CA GLU A 303 4.81 -1.23 -20.62
C GLU A 303 4.25 -1.34 -19.20
N GLU A 304 4.26 -2.57 -18.65
CA GLU A 304 3.83 -2.81 -17.27
C GLU A 304 4.68 -2.00 -16.28
N ILE A 305 4.03 -1.21 -15.43
CA ILE A 305 4.72 -0.54 -14.32
C ILE A 305 4.99 -1.58 -13.24
N ARG A 306 6.28 -1.75 -12.87
CA ARG A 306 6.74 -2.72 -11.86
C ARG A 306 7.44 -2.03 -10.71
N VAL A 307 6.87 -2.14 -9.50
CA VAL A 307 7.41 -1.50 -8.30
C VAL A 307 7.53 -2.53 -7.18
N ARG A 308 8.73 -2.66 -6.61
CA ARG A 308 9.03 -3.58 -5.50
C ARG A 308 9.18 -2.83 -4.19
N GLY A 309 8.53 -3.31 -3.14
CA GLY A 309 8.67 -2.81 -1.78
C GLY A 309 9.40 -3.83 -0.89
N HIS A 310 10.48 -3.41 -0.24
CA HIS A 310 11.29 -4.23 0.66
C HIS A 310 10.94 -3.91 2.11
N LEU A 311 10.41 -4.88 2.84
CA LEU A 311 9.98 -4.72 4.22
C LEU A 311 11.01 -5.29 5.20
N LYS A 312 11.32 -4.50 6.22
CA LYS A 312 11.96 -5.05 7.43
C LYS A 312 10.97 -5.89 8.23
N PRO A 313 11.43 -6.80 9.11
CA PRO A 313 10.58 -7.48 10.07
C PRO A 313 9.78 -6.49 10.94
N ILE A 314 8.61 -6.91 11.40
CA ILE A 314 7.76 -6.11 12.29
C ILE A 314 8.48 -5.91 13.64
N SER A 315 8.40 -4.69 14.18
CA SER A 315 9.13 -4.30 15.38
C SER A 315 8.52 -4.79 16.70
N THR A 316 7.32 -5.36 16.69
CA THR A 316 6.70 -5.96 17.86
C THR A 316 7.00 -7.45 17.91
N LEU A 317 7.95 -7.85 18.74
CA LEU A 317 8.39 -9.22 18.88
C LEU A 317 7.88 -9.81 20.21
N ARG A 318 7.46 -11.07 20.19
CA ARG A 318 7.11 -11.83 21.37
C ARG A 318 8.34 -12.04 22.25
N ARG A 319 9.51 -12.24 21.64
CA ARG A 319 10.82 -12.18 22.26
C ARG A 319 11.25 -10.71 22.37
N ALA A 320 10.72 -9.98 23.37
CA ALA A 320 10.96 -8.57 23.53
C ALA A 320 12.45 -8.21 23.58
N LEU A 321 12.84 -7.22 22.78
CA LEU A 321 14.19 -6.66 22.74
C LEU A 321 14.43 -5.74 23.96
N ARG A 322 15.71 -5.42 24.22
CA ARG A 322 16.12 -4.46 25.24
C ARG A 322 15.58 -3.07 24.90
N SER A 323 15.08 -2.38 25.90
CA SER A 323 14.55 -1.02 25.85
C SER A 323 14.81 -0.29 27.18
N VAL A 324 14.19 0.84 27.40
CA VAL A 324 14.23 1.59 28.66
C VAL A 324 12.84 2.11 29.00
N ASP A 325 12.53 2.25 30.28
CA ASP A 325 11.37 3.02 30.73
C ASP A 325 11.66 4.52 30.57
N ILE A 326 10.76 5.25 29.87
CA ILE A 326 10.98 6.67 29.56
C ILE A 326 10.87 7.59 30.80
N ASP A 327 10.26 7.16 31.89
CA ASP A 327 10.15 7.92 33.13
C ASP A 327 11.41 7.68 33.99
N THR A 328 11.70 6.41 34.30
CA THR A 328 12.77 6.03 35.25
C THR A 328 14.15 5.98 34.63
N LYS A 329 14.26 5.89 33.31
CA LYS A 329 15.50 5.68 32.52
C LYS A 329 16.20 4.35 32.81
N GLN A 330 15.54 3.41 33.50
CA GLN A 330 16.07 2.08 33.76
C GLN A 330 15.91 1.17 32.55
N GLU A 331 16.88 0.27 32.39
CA GLU A 331 16.81 -0.75 31.34
C GLU A 331 15.64 -1.72 31.62
N GLU A 332 14.81 -1.93 30.61
CA GLU A 332 13.69 -2.86 30.63
C GLU A 332 13.52 -3.58 29.28
N ARG A 333 12.60 -4.53 29.24
CA ARG A 333 12.15 -5.13 27.98
C ARG A 333 11.11 -4.24 27.30
N ALA A 334 11.18 -4.13 25.97
CA ALA A 334 10.25 -3.38 25.16
C ALA A 334 8.79 -3.82 25.43
N ALA A 335 7.86 -2.89 25.29
CA ALA A 335 6.43 -3.20 25.36
C ALA A 335 6.07 -4.25 24.28
N PHE A 336 5.17 -5.16 24.64
CA PHE A 336 4.62 -6.16 23.71
C PHE A 336 3.15 -5.82 23.43
N GLU A 337 2.80 -5.72 22.17
CA GLU A 337 1.44 -5.65 21.67
C GLU A 337 1.19 -6.87 20.79
N ARG A 338 -0.08 -7.27 20.60
CA ARG A 338 -0.43 -8.37 19.68
C ARG A 338 0.04 -8.01 18.27
N SER A 339 0.74 -8.92 17.62
CA SER A 339 1.39 -8.67 16.34
C SER A 339 1.33 -9.88 15.42
N ASP A 340 1.45 -9.60 14.14
CA ASP A 340 1.64 -10.59 13.07
C ASP A 340 3.09 -11.12 13.12
N ILE A 341 3.35 -12.28 12.48
CA ILE A 341 4.71 -12.77 12.25
C ILE A 341 5.30 -12.14 11.00
N THR A 342 4.46 -11.95 9.99
CA THR A 342 4.79 -11.22 8.76
C THR A 342 3.56 -10.48 8.24
N VAL A 343 3.79 -9.41 7.49
CA VAL A 343 2.75 -8.61 6.83
C VAL A 343 3.01 -8.44 5.33
N VAL A 344 3.96 -9.17 4.76
CA VAL A 344 4.38 -8.99 3.36
C VAL A 344 3.22 -9.13 2.38
N PRO A 345 2.32 -10.15 2.48
CA PRO A 345 1.16 -10.25 1.59
C PRO A 345 0.22 -9.04 1.69
N ALA A 346 -0.10 -8.61 2.90
CA ALA A 346 -0.95 -7.44 3.13
C ALA A 346 -0.29 -6.15 2.61
N ALA A 347 1.04 -6.03 2.74
CA ALA A 347 1.78 -4.89 2.21
C ALA A 347 1.73 -4.82 0.68
N GLY A 348 1.63 -5.96 -0.01
CA GLY A 348 1.35 -6.02 -1.45
C GLY A 348 0.02 -5.34 -1.79
N VAL A 349 -1.06 -5.68 -1.09
CA VAL A 349 -2.39 -5.06 -1.30
C VAL A 349 -2.38 -3.56 -0.98
N ILE A 350 -1.68 -3.16 0.09
CA ILE A 350 -1.49 -1.74 0.41
C ILE A 350 -0.67 -1.06 -0.70
N GLY A 351 0.35 -1.74 -1.23
CA GLY A 351 1.15 -1.28 -2.36
C GLY A 351 0.33 -1.05 -3.62
N GLU A 352 -0.58 -1.97 -3.95
CA GLU A 352 -1.55 -1.79 -5.05
C GLU A 352 -2.36 -0.50 -4.87
N ALA A 353 -2.88 -0.26 -3.66
CA ALA A 353 -3.64 0.93 -3.34
C ALA A 353 -2.80 2.22 -3.51
N MET A 354 -1.55 2.21 -3.03
CA MET A 354 -0.66 3.36 -3.12
C MET A 354 -0.24 3.66 -4.58
N VAL A 355 0.03 2.62 -5.38
CA VAL A 355 0.30 2.76 -6.82
C VAL A 355 -0.94 3.30 -7.54
N ALA A 356 -2.13 2.78 -7.22
CA ALA A 356 -3.39 3.26 -7.82
C ALA A 356 -3.63 4.75 -7.54
N LEU A 357 -3.39 5.20 -6.31
CA LEU A 357 -3.55 6.61 -5.91
C LEU A 357 -2.63 7.53 -6.71
N VAL A 358 -1.36 7.16 -6.89
CA VAL A 358 -0.39 7.95 -7.69
C VAL A 358 -0.78 7.96 -9.16
N LEU A 359 -1.16 6.81 -9.73
CA LEU A 359 -1.57 6.73 -11.14
C LEU A 359 -2.87 7.48 -11.41
N ALA A 360 -3.84 7.42 -10.49
CA ALA A 360 -5.10 8.18 -10.60
C ALA A 360 -4.83 9.68 -10.55
N GLU A 361 -3.92 10.15 -9.70
CA GLU A 361 -3.50 11.55 -9.67
C GLU A 361 -2.86 11.96 -11.00
N ALA A 362 -1.90 11.18 -11.52
CA ALA A 362 -1.24 11.44 -12.80
C ALA A 362 -2.24 11.43 -13.99
N MET A 363 -3.22 10.52 -13.98
CA MET A 363 -4.32 10.49 -14.96
C MET A 363 -5.18 11.75 -14.90
N ARG A 364 -5.52 12.21 -13.68
CA ARG A 364 -6.29 13.44 -13.47
C ARG A 364 -5.51 14.69 -13.85
N GLU A 365 -4.21 14.72 -13.62
CA GLU A 365 -3.32 15.81 -14.07
C GLU A 365 -3.28 15.90 -15.59
N LYS A 366 -3.13 14.78 -16.28
CA LYS A 366 -2.98 14.75 -17.74
C LYS A 366 -4.30 14.99 -18.47
N PHE A 367 -5.38 14.33 -18.05
CA PHE A 367 -6.63 14.32 -18.81
C PHE A 367 -7.71 15.27 -18.25
N GLY A 368 -7.55 15.75 -17.01
CA GLY A 368 -8.46 16.73 -16.42
C GLY A 368 -9.93 16.32 -16.42
N GLY A 369 -10.81 17.29 -16.63
CA GLY A 369 -12.26 17.12 -16.72
C GLY A 369 -12.98 17.04 -15.36
N ASP A 370 -14.18 17.62 -15.28
CA ASP A 370 -14.99 17.56 -14.06
C ASP A 370 -15.90 16.32 -14.03
N SER A 371 -16.13 15.72 -15.20
CA SER A 371 -16.93 14.50 -15.36
C SER A 371 -16.12 13.37 -16.00
N LEU A 372 -16.52 12.12 -15.73
CA LEU A 372 -15.91 10.93 -16.36
C LEU A 372 -16.02 10.99 -17.89
N GLY A 373 -17.15 11.49 -18.42
CA GLY A 373 -17.35 11.63 -19.87
C GLY A 373 -16.38 12.62 -20.51
N GLU A 374 -16.09 13.73 -19.84
CA GLU A 374 -15.08 14.70 -20.29
C GLU A 374 -13.68 14.11 -20.26
N MET A 375 -13.31 13.49 -19.16
CA MET A 375 -12.02 12.82 -19.02
C MET A 375 -11.82 11.74 -20.08
N LYS A 376 -12.86 10.95 -20.41
CA LYS A 376 -12.81 9.95 -21.48
C LYS A 376 -12.58 10.56 -22.85
N ARG A 377 -13.24 11.68 -23.19
CA ARG A 377 -13.01 12.38 -24.47
C ARG A 377 -11.55 12.86 -24.59
N ASN A 378 -11.00 13.41 -23.51
CA ASN A 378 -9.62 13.88 -23.49
C ASN A 378 -8.63 12.71 -23.63
N PHE A 379 -8.90 11.59 -22.98
CA PHE A 379 -8.11 10.36 -23.07
C PHE A 379 -8.15 9.77 -24.49
N GLU A 380 -9.32 9.64 -25.12
CA GLU A 380 -9.43 9.11 -26.49
C GLU A 380 -8.77 10.03 -27.51
N GLY A 381 -8.91 11.35 -27.39
CA GLY A 381 -8.18 12.30 -28.24
C GLY A 381 -6.66 12.16 -28.12
N TYR A 382 -6.14 11.88 -26.91
CA TYR A 382 -4.74 11.60 -26.73
C TYR A 382 -4.32 10.24 -27.33
N ARG A 383 -5.15 9.21 -27.23
CA ARG A 383 -4.89 7.91 -27.90
C ARG A 383 -4.81 8.04 -29.43
N GLU A 384 -5.69 8.86 -30.03
CA GLU A 384 -5.61 9.18 -31.46
C GLU A 384 -4.29 9.89 -31.82
N GLN A 385 -3.85 10.85 -30.98
CA GLN A 385 -2.54 11.49 -31.16
C GLN A 385 -1.39 10.48 -31.12
N LEU A 386 -1.40 9.52 -30.18
CA LEU A 386 -0.36 8.49 -30.08
C LEU A 386 -0.31 7.58 -31.33
N ARG A 387 -1.48 7.23 -31.91
CA ARG A 387 -1.53 6.43 -33.15
C ARG A 387 -1.02 7.17 -34.38
N GLY A 388 -1.02 8.50 -34.33
CA GLY A 388 -0.55 9.37 -35.41
C GLY A 388 0.90 9.80 -35.29
N TYR A 389 1.56 9.42 -34.20
CA TYR A 389 2.96 9.78 -33.94
C TYR A 389 3.89 8.82 -34.66
#